data_40b7b7204d81a02bb6e4b408c1441c98
#
_entry.id   40b7b7204d81a02bb6e4b408c1441c98
#
_cell.length_a   1.000
_cell.length_b   1.000
_cell.length_c   1.000
_cell.angle_alpha   90.00
_cell.angle_beta   90.00
_cell.angle_gamma   90.00
#
_symmetry.space_group_name_H-M   'P 1'
#
loop_
_entity.id
_entity.type
_entity.pdbx_description
1 polymer ?
#
loop_
_entity_poly.entity_id
_entity_poly.type
_entity_poly.pdbx_seq_one_letter_code
_entity_poly.pdbx_strand_id
1 'polypeptide(L)'
;NFVENYRKLSRLSAPILAPVNIGDLLSDMKKLFPNKNIQYIYKVENPETTLMLDRSQIEQVLINLLKNAGEACVEQIYPEVIISTHCDLEKHLFFLSVCDNGSGILPEVLDKIFVPFFTTKPTGSGIGLSLCKQIMNLHGGSISASSEIGKGSCFTLKFLCCG
;
A
#
# COMPACT_ATOMS: atom_id res chain seq x y z
N ASN A 1 4.18 18.50 -11.24
CA ASN A 1 5.23 18.84 -12.22
C ASN A 1 5.98 17.57 -12.64
N PHE A 2 6.10 17.36 -13.96
CA PHE A 2 6.74 16.17 -14.51
C PHE A 2 8.21 16.02 -14.07
N VAL A 3 8.96 17.11 -14.07
CA VAL A 3 10.39 17.10 -13.70
C VAL A 3 10.57 16.71 -12.24
N GLU A 4 9.77 17.27 -11.35
CA GLU A 4 9.83 16.94 -9.93
C GLU A 4 9.44 15.50 -9.68
N ASN A 5 8.40 15.01 -10.36
CA ASN A 5 7.94 13.64 -10.23
C ASN A 5 8.99 12.66 -10.75
N TYR A 6 9.63 12.99 -11.87
CA TYR A 6 10.73 12.18 -12.41
C TYR A 6 11.91 12.13 -11.44
N ARG A 7 12.30 13.27 -10.86
CA ARG A 7 13.36 13.33 -9.86
C ARG A 7 13.03 12.48 -8.63
N LYS A 8 11.79 12.57 -8.15
CA LYS A 8 11.33 11.80 -6.99
C LYS A 8 11.44 10.31 -7.26
N LEU A 9 11.04 9.84 -8.45
CA LEU A 9 11.11 8.45 -8.83
C LEU A 9 12.56 7.97 -9.03
N SER A 10 13.41 8.77 -9.68
CA SER A 10 14.78 8.39 -10.01
C SER A 10 15.77 8.54 -8.85
N ARG A 11 15.42 9.31 -7.82
CA ARG A 11 16.29 9.58 -6.66
C ARG A 11 16.01 8.71 -5.45
N LEU A 12 15.21 7.66 -5.63
CA LEU A 12 14.94 6.77 -4.51
C LEU A 12 16.24 6.11 -4.04
N SER A 13 16.61 6.39 -2.81
CA SER A 13 17.83 5.83 -2.22
C SER A 13 17.61 4.39 -1.75
N ALA A 14 18.72 3.66 -1.61
CA ALA A 14 18.67 2.34 -1.00
C ALA A 14 18.08 2.44 0.41
N PRO A 15 17.26 1.46 0.83
CA PRO A 15 16.65 1.51 2.15
C PRO A 15 17.71 1.34 3.25
N ILE A 16 17.53 2.12 4.31
CA ILE A 16 18.31 1.98 5.53
C ILE A 16 17.47 1.12 6.47
N LEU A 17 17.79 -0.17 6.52
CA LEU A 17 16.99 -1.14 7.25
C LEU A 17 17.24 -1.06 8.75
N ALA A 18 16.14 -1.09 9.51
CA ALA A 18 16.16 -1.15 10.96
C ALA A 18 14.97 -1.99 11.44
N PRO A 19 15.00 -2.53 12.66
CA PRO A 19 13.85 -3.27 13.17
C PRO A 19 12.65 -2.35 13.33
N VAL A 20 11.52 -2.74 12.74
CA VAL A 20 10.25 -1.99 12.83
C VAL A 20 9.16 -2.93 13.32
N ASN A 21 8.51 -2.57 14.41
CA ASN A 21 7.36 -3.31 14.93
C ASN A 21 6.14 -2.96 14.09
N ILE A 22 5.48 -3.98 13.54
CA ILE A 22 4.34 -3.78 12.63
C ILE A 22 3.14 -3.17 13.35
N GLY A 23 2.87 -3.60 14.59
CA GLY A 23 1.77 -3.03 15.37
C GLY A 23 1.93 -1.53 15.57
N ASP A 24 3.14 -1.08 15.90
CA ASP A 24 3.45 0.34 16.09
C ASP A 24 3.29 1.12 14.80
N LEU A 25 3.81 0.56 13.69
CA LEU A 25 3.71 1.20 12.38
C LEU A 25 2.24 1.42 11.98
N LEU A 26 1.42 0.38 12.12
CA LEU A 26 0.00 0.47 11.76
C LEU A 26 -0.78 1.37 12.72
N SER A 27 -0.40 1.42 13.99
CA SER A 27 -0.98 2.35 14.96
C SER A 27 -0.76 3.80 14.54
N ASP A 28 0.43 4.12 14.02
CA ASP A 28 0.74 5.46 13.53
C ASP A 28 -0.04 5.77 12.25
N MET A 29 -0.21 4.81 11.37
CA MET A 29 -1.04 4.99 10.17
C MET A 29 -2.49 5.25 10.53
N LYS A 30 -3.01 4.59 11.56
CA LYS A 30 -4.37 4.78 12.05
C LYS A 30 -4.61 6.23 12.50
N LYS A 31 -3.61 6.88 13.07
CA LYS A 31 -3.71 8.28 13.46
C LYS A 31 -3.78 9.23 12.27
N LEU A 32 -3.13 8.88 11.16
CA LEU A 32 -3.13 9.69 9.94
C LEU A 32 -4.43 9.57 9.14
N PHE A 33 -5.13 8.45 9.28
CA PHE A 33 -6.36 8.17 8.54
C PHE A 33 -7.49 7.85 9.51
N PRO A 34 -7.99 8.87 10.25
CA PRO A 34 -9.06 8.64 11.20
C PRO A 34 -10.39 8.32 10.53
N ASN A 35 -11.26 7.58 11.23
CA ASN A 35 -12.59 7.28 10.76
C ASN A 35 -13.46 8.55 10.80
N LYS A 36 -13.80 9.03 9.62
CA LYS A 36 -14.72 10.16 9.43
C LYS A 36 -15.76 9.76 8.39
N ASN A 37 -15.49 10.11 7.13
CA ASN A 37 -16.36 9.73 6.01
C ASN A 37 -16.11 8.30 5.56
N ILE A 38 -14.89 7.79 5.80
CA ILE A 38 -14.47 6.45 5.41
C ILE A 38 -14.10 5.68 6.68
N GLN A 39 -14.56 4.43 6.76
CA GLN A 39 -14.21 3.54 7.86
C GLN A 39 -12.92 2.79 7.52
N TYR A 40 -11.90 2.94 8.35
CA TYR A 40 -10.64 2.20 8.23
C TYR A 40 -10.63 1.11 9.29
N ILE A 41 -10.73 -0.14 8.85
CA ILE A 41 -10.82 -1.30 9.73
C ILE A 41 -9.49 -2.04 9.71
N TYR A 42 -8.90 -2.24 10.89
CA TYR A 42 -7.61 -2.91 11.03
C TYR A 42 -7.82 -4.32 11.59
N LYS A 43 -7.41 -5.32 10.83
CA LYS A 43 -7.44 -6.74 11.22
C LYS A 43 -5.99 -7.23 11.27
N VAL A 44 -5.31 -6.89 12.35
CA VAL A 44 -3.87 -7.13 12.49
C VAL A 44 -3.63 -8.44 13.22
N GLU A 45 -3.10 -9.43 12.49
CA GLU A 45 -2.59 -10.66 13.07
C GLU A 45 -1.11 -10.46 13.41
N ASN A 46 -0.67 -11.00 14.53
CA ASN A 46 0.73 -10.96 14.97
C ASN A 46 1.30 -9.53 15.01
N PRO A 47 0.66 -8.60 15.76
CA PRO A 47 1.11 -7.20 15.83
C PRO A 47 2.51 -7.05 16.43
N GLU A 48 2.98 -8.06 17.15
CA GLU A 48 4.32 -8.09 17.74
C GLU A 48 5.43 -8.35 16.73
N THR A 49 5.07 -8.69 15.48
CA THR A 49 6.05 -8.99 14.43
C THR A 49 6.95 -7.79 14.17
N THR A 50 8.25 -8.07 14.11
CA THR A 50 9.27 -7.08 13.77
C THR A 50 9.90 -7.45 12.43
N LEU A 51 9.95 -6.49 11.51
CA LEU A 51 10.56 -6.65 10.21
C LEU A 51 11.71 -5.66 10.05
N MET A 52 12.72 -6.03 9.27
CA MET A 52 13.82 -5.13 8.91
C MET A 52 13.38 -4.28 7.73
N LEU A 53 13.07 -3.03 8.00
CA LEU A 53 12.49 -2.11 7.00
C LEU A 53 13.14 -0.72 7.12
N ASP A 54 13.10 0.01 6.02
CA ASP A 54 13.25 1.47 6.08
C ASP A 54 11.87 2.05 6.42
N ARG A 55 11.67 2.43 7.66
CA ARG A 55 10.36 2.89 8.14
C ARG A 55 9.79 4.02 7.30
N SER A 56 10.61 5.01 6.99
CA SER A 56 10.20 6.17 6.21
C SER A 56 9.68 5.77 4.82
N GLN A 57 10.39 4.87 4.14
CA GLN A 57 9.98 4.40 2.81
C GLN A 57 8.70 3.56 2.87
N ILE A 58 8.57 2.68 3.87
CA ILE A 58 7.36 1.86 4.00
C ILE A 58 6.15 2.70 4.43
N GLU A 59 6.35 3.70 5.27
CA GLU A 59 5.27 4.67 5.57
C GLU A 59 4.77 5.34 4.29
N GLN A 60 5.68 5.70 3.39
CA GLN A 60 5.31 6.29 2.11
C GLN A 60 4.43 5.34 1.28
N VAL A 61 4.78 4.05 1.25
CA VAL A 61 3.98 3.03 0.57
C VAL A 61 2.58 2.96 1.19
N LEU A 62 2.50 2.86 2.51
CA LEU A 62 1.22 2.73 3.21
C LEU A 62 0.34 3.97 3.02
N ILE A 63 0.92 5.16 3.10
CA ILE A 63 0.18 6.40 2.87
C ILE A 63 -0.40 6.42 1.46
N ASN A 64 0.40 6.04 0.45
CA ASN A 64 -0.09 5.96 -0.93
C ASN A 64 -1.25 4.98 -1.09
N LEU A 65 -1.12 3.79 -0.50
CA LEU A 65 -2.16 2.76 -0.60
C LEU A 65 -3.44 3.17 0.14
N LEU A 66 -3.32 3.72 1.34
CA LEU A 66 -4.48 4.14 2.14
C LEU A 66 -5.21 5.32 1.48
N LYS A 67 -4.45 6.26 0.95
CA LYS A 67 -5.02 7.39 0.22
C LYS A 67 -5.76 6.93 -1.03
N ASN A 68 -5.14 6.06 -1.83
CA ASN A 68 -5.76 5.52 -3.04
C ASN A 68 -7.02 4.72 -2.71
N ALA A 69 -6.99 3.91 -1.67
CA ALA A 69 -8.14 3.11 -1.24
C ALA A 69 -9.31 4.01 -0.82
N GLY A 70 -9.03 5.05 -0.05
CA GLY A 70 -10.06 6.01 0.37
C GLY A 70 -10.69 6.73 -0.81
N GLU A 71 -9.87 7.19 -1.77
CA GLU A 71 -10.37 7.84 -2.97
C GLU A 71 -11.22 6.89 -3.83
N ALA A 72 -10.85 5.61 -3.87
CA ALA A 72 -11.57 4.63 -4.67
C ALA A 72 -12.97 4.32 -4.13
N CYS A 73 -13.20 4.45 -2.83
CA CYS A 73 -14.44 4.05 -2.20
C CYS A 73 -15.29 5.22 -1.68
N VAL A 74 -14.83 6.46 -1.81
CA VAL A 74 -15.47 7.62 -1.19
C VAL A 74 -16.93 7.82 -1.62
N GLU A 75 -17.29 7.39 -2.82
CA GLU A 75 -18.66 7.52 -3.35
C GLU A 75 -19.58 6.37 -2.96
N GLN A 76 -19.07 5.35 -2.29
CA GLN A 76 -19.91 4.26 -1.79
C GLN A 76 -20.82 4.75 -0.65
N ILE A 77 -21.95 4.07 -0.47
CA ILE A 77 -22.89 4.42 0.61
C ILE A 77 -22.20 4.18 1.97
N TYR A 78 -21.45 3.10 2.10
CA TYR A 78 -20.69 2.77 3.30
C TYR A 78 -19.21 2.58 2.93
N PRO A 79 -18.45 3.69 2.71
CA PRO A 79 -17.06 3.57 2.30
C PRO A 79 -16.23 2.89 3.37
N GLU A 80 -15.48 1.85 2.96
CA GLU A 80 -14.72 1.03 3.89
C GLU A 80 -13.39 0.63 3.28
N VAL A 81 -12.33 0.74 4.09
CA VAL A 81 -10.98 0.26 3.78
C VAL A 81 -10.56 -0.70 4.86
N ILE A 82 -10.17 -1.91 4.49
CA ILE A 82 -9.73 -2.94 5.43
C ILE A 82 -8.22 -3.13 5.28
N ILE A 83 -7.51 -2.96 6.39
CA ILE A 83 -6.07 -3.18 6.48
C ILE A 83 -5.88 -4.47 7.27
N SER A 84 -5.25 -5.47 6.66
CA SER A 84 -5.06 -6.76 7.30
C SER A 84 -3.63 -7.24 7.18
N THR A 85 -3.18 -8.04 8.15
CA THR A 85 -1.88 -8.67 8.13
C THR A 85 -2.01 -10.18 8.29
N HIS A 86 -1.06 -10.91 7.71
CA HIS A 86 -0.99 -12.36 7.83
C HIS A 86 0.47 -12.79 7.77
N CYS A 87 0.86 -13.71 8.63
CA CYS A 87 2.20 -14.25 8.68
C CYS A 87 2.17 -15.72 8.27
N ASP A 88 2.93 -16.08 7.23
CA ASP A 88 3.13 -17.48 6.84
C ASP A 88 4.47 -17.94 7.42
N LEU A 89 4.42 -18.61 8.56
CA LEU A 89 5.62 -19.04 9.27
C LEU A 89 6.43 -20.08 8.50
N GLU A 90 5.77 -20.94 7.76
CA GLU A 90 6.47 -21.98 6.98
C GLU A 90 7.30 -21.38 5.85
N LYS A 91 6.77 -20.37 5.17
CA LYS A 91 7.44 -19.72 4.05
C LYS A 91 8.27 -18.51 4.46
N HIS A 92 8.26 -18.14 5.74
CA HIS A 92 8.91 -16.93 6.26
C HIS A 92 8.48 -15.68 5.49
N LEU A 93 7.16 -15.55 5.27
CA LEU A 93 6.58 -14.42 4.57
C LEU A 93 5.58 -13.68 5.46
N PHE A 94 5.58 -12.38 5.33
CA PHE A 94 4.62 -11.51 6.00
C PHE A 94 3.85 -10.73 4.94
N PHE A 95 2.52 -10.72 5.07
CA PHE A 95 1.63 -10.03 4.13
C PHE A 95 0.90 -8.91 4.82
N LEU A 96 0.82 -7.77 4.15
CA LEU A 96 0.01 -6.63 4.57
C LEU A 96 -0.87 -6.21 3.40
N SER A 97 -2.18 -6.25 3.58
CA SER A 97 -3.15 -5.94 2.52
C SER A 97 -3.98 -4.71 2.87
N VAL A 98 -4.24 -3.91 1.85
CA VAL A 98 -5.15 -2.75 1.92
C VAL A 98 -6.23 -2.97 0.88
N CYS A 99 -7.47 -3.21 1.33
CA CYS A 99 -8.61 -3.52 0.47
C CYS A 99 -9.68 -2.45 0.62
N ASP A 100 -10.21 -1.96 -0.50
CA ASP A 100 -11.33 -1.02 -0.51
C ASP A 100 -12.58 -1.67 -1.09
N ASN A 101 -13.73 -1.08 -0.79
CA ASN A 101 -15.02 -1.50 -1.36
C ASN A 101 -15.49 -0.56 -2.47
N GLY A 102 -14.55 0.00 -3.21
CA GLY A 102 -14.83 0.87 -4.35
C GLY A 102 -15.40 0.13 -5.55
N SER A 103 -15.42 0.81 -6.69
CA SER A 103 -15.99 0.27 -7.92
C SER A 103 -15.10 -0.77 -8.60
N GLY A 104 -13.85 -0.91 -8.16
CA GLY A 104 -12.90 -1.83 -8.79
C GLY A 104 -12.15 -1.19 -9.94
N ILE A 105 -11.25 -1.98 -10.53
CA ILE A 105 -10.37 -1.56 -11.62
C ILE A 105 -10.59 -2.51 -12.78
N LEU A 106 -10.75 -1.95 -13.99
CA LEU A 106 -10.87 -2.78 -15.19
C LEU A 106 -9.59 -3.61 -15.42
N PRO A 107 -9.70 -4.86 -15.90
CA PRO A 107 -8.52 -5.72 -16.09
C PRO A 107 -7.44 -5.07 -16.96
N GLU A 108 -7.80 -4.39 -18.04
CA GLU A 108 -6.85 -3.71 -18.92
C GLU A 108 -6.15 -2.54 -18.26
N VAL A 109 -6.79 -1.89 -17.27
CA VAL A 109 -6.20 -0.82 -16.47
C VAL A 109 -5.30 -1.42 -15.39
N LEU A 110 -5.75 -2.51 -14.77
CA LEU A 110 -5.01 -3.18 -13.70
C LEU A 110 -3.60 -3.58 -14.14
N ASP A 111 -3.43 -3.99 -15.40
CA ASP A 111 -2.13 -4.36 -15.95
C ASP A 111 -1.14 -3.18 -16.01
N LYS A 112 -1.65 -1.95 -15.93
CA LYS A 112 -0.85 -0.74 -16.13
C LYS A 112 -0.66 0.12 -14.89
N ILE A 113 -1.28 -0.23 -13.77
CA ILE A 113 -1.31 0.65 -12.60
C ILE A 113 0.06 0.89 -11.95
N PHE A 114 1.02 -0.02 -12.19
CA PHE A 114 2.38 0.15 -11.67
C PHE A 114 3.34 0.78 -12.69
N VAL A 115 2.86 1.11 -13.89
CA VAL A 115 3.67 1.78 -14.90
C VAL A 115 3.86 3.25 -14.51
N PRO A 116 5.11 3.75 -14.48
CA PRO A 116 5.36 5.15 -14.13
C PRO A 116 4.55 6.10 -15.01
N PHE A 117 4.01 7.15 -14.39
CA PHE A 117 3.22 8.21 -15.02
C PHE A 117 1.86 7.79 -15.56
N PHE A 118 1.48 6.51 -15.44
CA PHE A 118 0.13 6.08 -15.76
C PHE A 118 -0.83 6.50 -14.64
N THR A 119 -1.93 7.15 -15.00
CA THR A 119 -2.97 7.53 -14.05
C THR A 119 -4.31 7.65 -14.75
N THR A 120 -5.38 7.28 -14.03
CA THR A 120 -6.77 7.53 -14.44
C THR A 120 -7.35 8.76 -13.76
N LYS A 121 -6.59 9.41 -12.87
CA LYS A 121 -7.02 10.57 -12.09
C LYS A 121 -6.56 11.85 -12.78
N PRO A 122 -7.45 12.83 -13.01
CA PRO A 122 -7.08 14.08 -13.68
C PRO A 122 -5.96 14.85 -12.98
N THR A 123 -5.87 14.76 -11.65
CA THR A 123 -4.87 15.47 -10.85
C THR A 123 -3.72 14.57 -10.40
N GLY A 124 -3.76 13.28 -10.74
CA GLY A 124 -2.75 12.34 -10.31
C GLY A 124 -1.47 12.42 -11.15
N SER A 125 -0.33 12.22 -10.52
CA SER A 125 0.98 12.23 -11.17
C SER A 125 1.31 10.91 -11.87
N GLY A 126 0.67 9.80 -11.45
CA GLY A 126 0.95 8.47 -11.96
C GLY A 126 2.23 7.85 -11.43
N ILE A 127 2.82 8.39 -10.35
CA ILE A 127 4.05 7.83 -9.78
C ILE A 127 3.83 7.10 -8.45
N GLY A 128 2.68 7.30 -7.80
CA GLY A 128 2.43 6.74 -6.46
C GLY A 128 2.62 5.23 -6.40
N LEU A 129 1.93 4.49 -7.26
CA LEU A 129 2.01 3.03 -7.26
C LEU A 129 3.32 2.50 -7.83
N SER A 130 3.90 3.15 -8.83
CA SER A 130 5.21 2.76 -9.34
C SER A 130 6.30 2.99 -8.29
N LEU A 131 6.19 4.05 -7.51
CA LEU A 131 7.09 4.31 -6.40
C LEU A 131 6.95 3.22 -5.33
N CYS A 132 5.73 2.81 -5.00
CA CYS A 132 5.49 1.71 -4.07
C CYS A 132 6.16 0.43 -4.53
N LYS A 133 6.02 0.10 -5.82
CA LYS A 133 6.65 -1.09 -6.39
C LYS A 133 8.17 -1.02 -6.29
N GLN A 134 8.75 0.12 -6.59
CA GLN A 134 10.19 0.32 -6.49
C GLN A 134 10.69 0.16 -5.06
N ILE A 135 10.00 0.77 -4.10
CA ILE A 135 10.33 0.64 -2.68
C ILE A 135 10.27 -0.83 -2.25
N MET A 136 9.20 -1.54 -2.60
CA MET A 136 9.06 -2.94 -2.22
C MET A 136 10.15 -3.81 -2.85
N ASN A 137 10.51 -3.56 -4.11
CA ASN A 137 11.60 -4.28 -4.77
C ASN A 137 12.93 -4.05 -4.05
N LEU A 138 13.21 -2.82 -3.63
CA LEU A 138 14.43 -2.50 -2.88
C LEU A 138 14.48 -3.18 -1.51
N HIS A 139 13.33 -3.49 -0.94
CA HIS A 139 13.22 -4.22 0.32
C HIS A 139 13.26 -5.75 0.15
N GLY A 140 13.41 -6.24 -1.09
CA GLY A 140 13.38 -7.67 -1.35
C GLY A 140 11.99 -8.29 -1.27
N GLY A 141 10.96 -7.46 -1.23
CA GLY A 141 9.57 -7.89 -1.21
C GLY A 141 8.87 -7.66 -2.53
N SER A 142 7.55 -7.59 -2.48
CA SER A 142 6.75 -7.32 -3.68
C SER A 142 5.45 -6.62 -3.33
N ILE A 143 4.82 -6.02 -4.35
CA ILE A 143 3.47 -5.51 -4.27
C ILE A 143 2.65 -6.12 -5.39
N SER A 144 1.43 -6.50 -5.09
CA SER A 144 0.49 -7.03 -6.07
C SER A 144 -0.87 -6.40 -5.87
N ALA A 145 -1.71 -6.47 -6.89
CA ALA A 145 -3.05 -5.92 -6.85
C ALA A 145 -4.03 -6.91 -7.45
N SER A 146 -5.21 -6.98 -6.87
CA SER A 146 -6.35 -7.70 -7.41
C SER A 146 -7.57 -6.81 -7.34
N SER A 147 -8.50 -7.01 -8.26
CA SER A 147 -9.70 -6.17 -8.31
C SER A 147 -10.83 -6.91 -8.99
N GLU A 148 -12.05 -6.59 -8.57
CA GLU A 148 -13.27 -7.09 -9.19
C GLU A 148 -14.23 -5.93 -9.33
N ILE A 149 -14.69 -5.69 -10.56
CA ILE A 149 -15.62 -4.60 -10.85
C ILE A 149 -16.89 -4.77 -9.99
N GLY A 150 -17.28 -3.68 -9.34
CA GLY A 150 -18.44 -3.66 -8.45
C GLY A 150 -18.18 -4.12 -7.03
N LYS A 151 -16.99 -4.64 -6.73
CA LYS A 151 -16.64 -5.14 -5.39
C LYS A 151 -15.49 -4.40 -4.73
N GLY A 152 -14.53 -3.93 -5.51
CA GLY A 152 -13.41 -3.17 -4.99
C GLY A 152 -12.06 -3.74 -5.39
N SER A 153 -11.01 -3.28 -4.72
CA SER A 153 -9.63 -3.62 -5.04
C SER A 153 -8.84 -3.93 -3.78
N CYS A 154 -7.85 -4.82 -3.91
CA CYS A 154 -6.92 -5.15 -2.83
C CYS A 154 -5.49 -5.01 -3.31
N PHE A 155 -4.67 -4.33 -2.52
CA PHE A 155 -3.22 -4.22 -2.74
C PHE A 155 -2.52 -4.97 -1.63
N THR A 156 -1.62 -5.87 -1.99
CA THR A 156 -0.93 -6.73 -1.02
C THR A 156 0.57 -6.53 -1.10
N LEU A 157 1.16 -6.19 0.05
CA LEU A 157 2.60 -6.11 0.24
C LEU A 157 3.09 -7.44 0.80
N LYS A 158 4.17 -7.96 0.22
CA LYS A 158 4.81 -9.17 0.70
C LYS A 158 6.23 -8.84 1.16
N PHE A 159 6.56 -9.24 2.39
CA PHE A 159 7.87 -9.03 3.00
C PHE A 159 8.48 -10.37 3.35
N LEU A 160 9.80 -10.45 3.25
CA LEU A 160 10.54 -11.56 3.84
C LEU A 160 10.61 -11.35 5.35
N CYS A 161 10.27 -12.39 6.10
CA CYS A 161 10.26 -12.37 7.55
C CYS A 161 11.36 -13.30 8.04
N CYS A 162 12.26 -12.80 8.89
CA CYS A 162 13.25 -13.64 9.56
C CYS A 162 12.50 -14.43 10.64
N GLY A 163 12.36 -15.71 10.39
CA GLY A 163 11.60 -16.59 11.25
C GLY A 163 12.21 -16.79 12.62
#